data_0e9602eff17ed54e83885277a3fb7abc
#
_entry.id   0e9602eff17ed54e83885277a3fb7abc
#
_cell.length_a   1.000
_cell.length_b   1.000
_cell.length_c   1.000
_cell.angle_alpha   90.00
_cell.angle_beta   90.00
_cell.angle_gamma   90.00
#
_symmetry.space_group_name_H-M   'P 1'
#
loop_
_entity.id
_entity.type
_entity.pdbx_description
1 polymer ?
#
loop_
_entity_poly.entity_id
_entity_poly.type
_entity_poly.pdbx_seq_one_letter_code
_entity_poly.pdbx_strand_id
1 'polypeptide(L)'
;MSEPTITREETPTKGRYVARVEGIDAEAELTYSRTSPTLIIADHTEVPDVFRGQGMGRLLATRLVEDARKEGVKIYVLCQFVNAERRKHSDWADVFQN
;
A
#
# COMPACT_ATOMS: atom_id res chain seq x y z
N MET A 1 -3.89 10.39 21.64
CA MET A 1 -4.32 9.67 20.45
C MET A 1 -3.10 9.18 19.70
N SER A 2 -3.08 7.91 19.36
CA SER A 2 -1.91 7.32 18.72
C SER A 2 -2.01 7.43 17.21
N GLU A 3 -0.89 7.74 16.56
CA GLU A 3 -0.83 7.75 15.12
C GLU A 3 -0.58 6.33 14.61
N PRO A 4 -1.07 5.99 13.41
CA PRO A 4 -0.81 4.67 12.84
C PRO A 4 0.68 4.46 12.60
N THR A 5 1.12 3.24 12.82
CA THR A 5 2.48 2.81 12.50
C THR A 5 2.42 1.87 11.32
N ILE A 6 3.22 2.14 10.30
CA ILE A 6 3.27 1.28 9.12
C ILE A 6 4.58 0.51 9.13
N THR A 7 4.48 -0.82 8.98
CA THR A 7 5.65 -1.68 8.83
C THR A 7 5.57 -2.38 7.48
N ARG A 8 6.72 -2.78 6.96
CA ARG A 8 6.83 -3.47 5.68
C ARG A 8 7.48 -4.81 5.93
N GLU A 9 6.84 -5.87 5.46
CA GLU A 9 7.37 -7.24 5.54
C GLU A 9 7.53 -7.74 4.12
N GLU A 10 8.71 -8.26 3.80
CA GLU A 10 9.00 -8.63 2.43
C GLU A 10 9.77 -9.94 2.35
N THR A 11 9.36 -10.79 1.39
CA THR A 11 10.13 -11.96 0.96
C THR A 11 10.61 -11.66 -0.47
N PRO A 12 11.41 -12.53 -1.09
CA PRO A 12 11.87 -12.26 -2.47
C PRO A 12 10.76 -12.08 -3.49
N THR A 13 9.58 -12.69 -3.28
CA THR A 13 8.51 -12.65 -4.27
C THR A 13 7.26 -11.93 -3.81
N LYS A 14 7.12 -11.60 -2.53
CA LYS A 14 5.92 -10.99 -1.98
C LYS A 14 6.26 -10.00 -0.89
N GLY A 15 5.31 -9.10 -0.64
CA GLY A 15 5.45 -8.17 0.46
C GLY A 15 4.11 -7.67 0.92
N ARG A 16 4.12 -7.03 2.08
CA ARG A 16 2.93 -6.37 2.58
C ARG A 16 3.30 -5.18 3.46
N TYR A 17 2.45 -4.20 3.43
CA TYR A 17 2.49 -3.07 4.35
C TYR A 17 1.39 -3.30 5.37
N VAL A 18 1.72 -3.12 6.63
CA VAL A 18 0.77 -3.33 7.73
C VAL A 18 0.68 -2.05 8.54
N ALA A 19 -0.53 -1.56 8.75
CA ALA A 19 -0.78 -0.38 9.56
C ALA A 19 -1.47 -0.79 10.86
N ARG A 20 -0.93 -0.33 11.98
CA ARG A 20 -1.45 -0.63 13.30
C ARG A 20 -1.60 0.64 14.10
N VAL A 21 -2.56 0.64 15.03
CA VAL A 21 -2.75 1.72 15.98
C VAL A 21 -2.65 1.13 17.38
N GLU A 22 -1.86 1.79 18.22
CA GLU A 22 -1.68 1.35 19.61
C GLU A 22 -3.02 1.30 20.32
N GLY A 23 -3.26 0.20 21.05
CA GLY A 23 -4.50 0.03 21.79
C GLY A 23 -5.62 -0.60 21.00
N ILE A 24 -5.45 -0.82 19.69
CA ILE A 24 -6.47 -1.44 18.85
C ILE A 24 -5.93 -2.78 18.36
N ASP A 25 -6.66 -3.86 18.66
CA ASP A 25 -6.24 -5.21 18.30
C ASP A 25 -6.73 -5.57 16.90
N ALA A 26 -6.24 -4.82 15.92
CA ALA A 26 -6.57 -5.04 14.51
C ALA A 26 -5.46 -4.42 13.67
N GLU A 27 -5.37 -4.84 12.42
CA GLU A 27 -4.40 -4.25 11.50
C GLU A 27 -4.99 -4.12 10.11
N ALA A 28 -4.58 -3.08 9.38
CA ALA A 28 -4.90 -2.93 7.98
C ALA A 28 -3.69 -3.36 7.18
N GLU A 29 -3.89 -3.87 5.97
CA GLU A 29 -2.76 -4.33 5.17
C GLU A 29 -2.96 -4.06 3.70
N LEU A 30 -1.85 -3.91 2.99
CA LEU A 30 -1.80 -3.83 1.54
C LEU A 30 -0.72 -4.81 1.09
N THR A 31 -1.09 -5.77 0.26
CA THR A 31 -0.16 -6.81 -0.19
C THR A 31 0.27 -6.56 -1.62
N TYR A 32 1.47 -7.01 -1.95
CA TYR A 32 1.97 -6.92 -3.31
C TYR A 32 2.83 -8.13 -3.63
N SER A 33 2.99 -8.38 -4.93
CA SER A 33 3.86 -9.45 -5.44
C SER A 33 4.96 -8.82 -6.26
N ARG A 34 6.16 -9.39 -6.19
CA ARG A 34 7.30 -8.88 -6.97
C ARG A 34 7.53 -9.79 -8.16
N THR A 35 7.43 -9.23 -9.36
CA THR A 35 7.62 -10.00 -10.58
C THR A 35 9.03 -9.84 -11.14
N SER A 36 9.69 -8.73 -10.82
CA SER A 36 11.06 -8.47 -11.25
C SER A 36 11.67 -7.45 -10.30
N PRO A 37 12.97 -7.18 -10.40
CA PRO A 37 13.59 -6.16 -9.55
C PRO A 37 12.97 -4.77 -9.72
N THR A 38 12.28 -4.51 -10.83
CA THR A 38 11.74 -3.18 -11.12
C THR A 38 10.22 -3.14 -11.26
N LEU A 39 9.52 -4.25 -10.99
CA LEU A 39 8.07 -4.29 -11.15
C LEU A 39 7.41 -5.08 -10.03
N ILE A 40 6.45 -4.43 -9.36
CA ILE A 40 5.62 -5.10 -8.37
C ILE A 40 4.16 -4.96 -8.78
N ILE A 41 3.33 -5.86 -8.25
CA ILE A 41 1.89 -5.89 -8.51
C ILE A 41 1.18 -5.61 -7.19
N ALA A 42 0.38 -4.56 -7.16
CA ALA A 42 -0.45 -4.27 -5.98
C ALA A 42 -1.65 -5.22 -6.02
N ASP A 43 -1.67 -6.17 -5.09
CA ASP A 43 -2.61 -7.28 -5.11
C ASP A 43 -3.93 -6.99 -4.40
N HIS A 44 -3.86 -6.52 -3.15
CA HIS A 44 -5.04 -6.46 -2.30
C HIS A 44 -4.83 -5.50 -1.14
N THR A 45 -5.90 -4.84 -0.73
CA THR A 45 -5.90 -3.97 0.45
C THR A 45 -7.07 -4.36 1.34
N GLU A 46 -6.80 -4.54 2.63
CA GLU A 46 -7.84 -4.87 3.59
C GLU A 46 -7.78 -3.92 4.77
N VAL A 47 -8.91 -3.27 5.06
CA VAL A 47 -9.02 -2.34 6.18
C VAL A 47 -10.21 -2.76 7.05
N PRO A 48 -9.95 -3.25 8.28
CA PRO A 48 -11.04 -3.65 9.17
C PRO A 48 -11.98 -2.49 9.49
N ASP A 49 -13.24 -2.82 9.79
CA ASP A 49 -14.25 -1.82 10.08
C ASP A 49 -13.87 -0.88 11.23
N VAL A 50 -13.09 -1.35 12.19
CA VAL A 50 -12.67 -0.53 13.32
C VAL A 50 -11.87 0.70 12.86
N PHE A 51 -11.28 0.64 11.66
CA PHE A 51 -10.51 1.75 11.10
C PHE A 51 -11.28 2.55 10.05
N ARG A 52 -12.55 2.26 9.86
CA ARG A 52 -13.33 2.92 8.82
C ARG A 52 -13.33 4.44 9.02
N GLY A 53 -13.13 5.17 7.93
CA GLY A 53 -13.15 6.63 7.97
C GLY A 53 -11.88 7.27 8.46
N GLN A 54 -10.82 6.48 8.74
CA GLN A 54 -9.57 7.01 9.27
C GLN A 54 -8.46 7.13 8.22
N GLY A 55 -8.75 6.79 6.97
CA GLY A 55 -7.76 6.93 5.90
C GLY A 55 -6.63 5.90 5.93
N MET A 56 -6.84 4.76 6.57
CA MET A 56 -5.79 3.74 6.67
C MET A 56 -5.36 3.20 5.32
N GLY A 57 -6.33 2.95 4.43
CA GLY A 57 -6.00 2.47 3.09
C GLY A 57 -5.17 3.47 2.31
N ARG A 58 -5.50 4.76 2.46
CA ARG A 58 -4.74 5.81 1.78
C ARG A 58 -3.31 5.88 2.31
N LEU A 59 -3.13 5.73 3.63
CA LEU A 59 -1.80 5.72 4.21
C LEU A 59 -0.96 4.58 3.63
N LEU A 60 -1.56 3.39 3.51
CA LEU A 60 -0.87 2.25 2.95
C LEU A 60 -0.51 2.47 1.49
N ALA A 61 -1.44 2.98 0.69
CA ALA A 61 -1.20 3.23 -0.72
C ALA A 61 -0.13 4.31 -0.91
N THR A 62 -0.16 5.36 -0.09
CA THR A 62 0.83 6.42 -0.15
C THR A 62 2.23 5.87 0.13
N ARG A 63 2.35 5.02 1.15
CA ARG A 63 3.64 4.43 1.49
C ARG A 63 4.15 3.53 0.37
N LEU A 64 3.26 2.75 -0.25
CA LEU A 64 3.62 1.92 -1.38
C LEU A 64 4.21 2.76 -2.51
N VAL A 65 3.56 3.86 -2.85
CA VAL A 65 4.02 4.75 -3.91
C VAL A 65 5.35 5.41 -3.55
N GLU A 66 5.48 5.90 -2.32
CA GLU A 66 6.72 6.52 -1.89
C GLU A 66 7.91 5.58 -1.98
N ASP A 67 7.72 4.34 -1.50
CA ASP A 67 8.78 3.35 -1.54
C ASP A 67 9.11 2.94 -2.97
N ALA A 68 8.09 2.77 -3.82
CA ALA A 68 8.31 2.40 -5.21
C ALA A 68 9.12 3.48 -5.94
N ARG A 69 8.77 4.75 -5.70
CA ARG A 69 9.51 5.85 -6.31
C ARG A 69 10.96 5.89 -5.84
N LYS A 70 11.16 5.69 -4.53
CA LYS A 70 12.49 5.71 -3.96
C LYS A 70 13.35 4.55 -4.49
N GLU A 71 12.73 3.40 -4.72
CA GLU A 71 13.44 2.20 -5.15
C GLU A 71 13.53 2.06 -6.67
N GLY A 72 12.91 2.97 -7.41
CA GLY A 72 12.91 2.89 -8.86
C GLY A 72 12.06 1.75 -9.41
N VAL A 73 11.00 1.39 -8.69
CA VAL A 73 10.14 0.26 -9.03
C VAL A 73 8.81 0.79 -9.57
N LYS A 74 8.27 0.12 -10.60
CA LYS A 74 6.94 0.45 -11.12
C LYS A 74 5.90 -0.46 -10.48
N ILE A 75 4.66 0.01 -10.46
CA ILE A 75 3.54 -0.70 -9.86
C ILE A 75 2.51 -1.03 -10.92
N TYR A 76 2.17 -2.30 -11.05
CA TYR A 76 1.03 -2.76 -11.85
C TYR A 76 -0.13 -2.96 -10.89
N VAL A 77 -1.27 -2.35 -11.15
CA VAL A 77 -2.38 -2.34 -10.19
C VAL A 77 -3.42 -3.39 -10.54
N LEU A 78 -3.64 -4.32 -9.62
CA LEU A 78 -4.78 -5.23 -9.66
C LEU A 78 -5.78 -4.88 -8.57
N CYS A 79 -5.31 -4.31 -7.47
CA CYS A 79 -6.14 -3.95 -6.33
C CYS A 79 -7.07 -2.79 -6.67
N GLN A 80 -8.39 -2.99 -6.50
CA GLN A 80 -9.36 -1.96 -6.83
C GLN A 80 -9.21 -0.72 -5.96
N PHE A 81 -8.84 -0.89 -4.70
CA PHE A 81 -8.67 0.24 -3.80
C PHE A 81 -7.51 1.14 -4.26
N VAL A 82 -6.36 0.54 -4.56
CA VAL A 82 -5.21 1.32 -5.02
C VAL A 82 -5.52 1.99 -6.37
N ASN A 83 -6.24 1.28 -7.23
CA ASN A 83 -6.64 1.83 -8.52
C ASN A 83 -7.53 3.06 -8.34
N ALA A 84 -8.43 3.03 -7.37
CA ALA A 84 -9.29 4.18 -7.09
C ALA A 84 -8.49 5.33 -6.48
N GLU A 85 -7.57 5.01 -5.58
CA GLU A 85 -6.76 6.03 -4.92
C GLU A 85 -5.84 6.77 -5.90
N ARG A 86 -5.22 6.04 -6.84
CA ARG A 86 -4.30 6.70 -7.79
C ARG A 86 -5.00 7.73 -8.66
N ARG A 87 -6.31 7.57 -8.88
CA ARG A 87 -7.07 8.54 -9.67
C ARG A 87 -7.20 9.88 -8.98
N LYS A 88 -7.03 9.89 -7.66
CA LYS A 88 -7.10 11.11 -6.85
C LYS A 88 -5.73 11.79 -6.72
N HIS A 89 -4.68 11.15 -7.23
CA HIS A 89 -3.31 11.62 -7.07
C HIS A 89 -2.61 11.62 -8.41
N SER A 90 -2.81 12.69 -9.18
CA SER A 90 -2.20 12.78 -10.52
C SER A 90 -0.68 12.75 -10.47
N ASP A 91 -0.08 13.14 -9.34
CA ASP A 91 1.36 13.11 -9.16
C ASP A 91 1.92 11.69 -8.97
N TRP A 92 1.06 10.67 -8.87
CA TRP A 92 1.50 9.29 -8.76
C TRP A 92 1.65 8.59 -10.11
N ALA A 93 1.27 9.25 -11.21
CA ALA A 93 1.21 8.60 -12.52
C ALA A 93 2.55 8.00 -12.95
N ASP A 94 3.65 8.59 -12.53
CA ASP A 94 4.98 8.14 -12.95
C ASP A 94 5.39 6.78 -12.38
N VAL A 95 4.75 6.32 -11.29
CA VAL A 95 5.10 5.03 -10.69
C VAL A 95 4.18 3.90 -11.11
N PHE A 96 3.06 4.19 -11.76
CA PHE A 96 2.12 3.15 -12.18
C PHE A 96 2.36 2.75 -13.63
N GLN A 97 2.28 1.44 -13.89
CA GLN A 97 2.57 0.89 -15.20
C GLN A 97 1.33 0.74 -16.08
N ASN A 98 0.16 0.57 -15.48
CA ASN A 98 -1.08 0.39 -16.24
C ASN A 98 -2.11 1.46 -15.98
#